data_f559bdd0bcddec7e2ddeeb07ac5e2e6c
#
_entry.id   f559bdd0bcddec7e2ddeeb07ac5e2e6c
#
_cell.length_a   1.000
_cell.length_b   1.000
_cell.length_c   1.000
_cell.angle_alpha   90.00
_cell.angle_beta   90.00
_cell.angle_gamma   90.00
#
_symmetry.space_group_name_H-M   'P 1'
#
loop_
_entity.id
_entity.type
_entity.pdbx_description
1 polymer ?
#
loop_
_entity_poly.entity_id
_entity_poly.type
_entity_poly.pdbx_seq_one_letter_code
_entity_poly.pdbx_strand_id
1 'polypeptide(L)'
;MEEDFVSQLAATRLERAKVIAAAGGIDEAIASGQLSERIDTTLSEALVLGLLQQDVRRYLVVLGHGSTEIGEVLRVYEEAGVIQTYAVRHETAASHAATALRWVTGEKAAVVTSIGPGAMHAFAGSLATASDGLGVYYLFGDETTEDEGPNMQQIPKHEQHLFLKLCSTMGNAYCLHTPLSLPTALRRGLNTIDHPYRGGPFFLLLPMNTQPASMKDFNLQELPVGTPPSLGPAQDDGRYQQAAKAVAKAKRVVVRIGGGGRDAGPQIDQFLELADGVAITSPLVSGVIPYEHPRNMTVAGSKGSICGNHAQDRADLLVAIGSRFVCQSDSSRTAYPNVEQVININADLEAATHYGNAMALVGDAAATLEKLNEALEQEQTVAPGTQSDWFRECVAKKQEWDSFKAERYNQPTLQDSVWGGQVLTQPAAIKVAADWARSQGDVVNFFDAGDVQANGFQVVED
;
A
#
# COMPACT_ATOMS: atom_id res chain seq x y z
N MET A 1 6.24 -1.72 47.80
CA MET A 1 5.78 -2.99 47.14
C MET A 1 5.33 -2.74 45.70
N GLU A 2 4.48 -1.78 45.41
CA GLU A 2 4.03 -1.53 44.03
C GLU A 2 5.11 -0.84 43.19
N GLU A 3 5.86 0.14 43.75
CA GLU A 3 7.00 0.77 43.11
C GLU A 3 8.17 -0.20 42.85
N ASP A 4 8.43 -1.13 43.75
CA ASP A 4 9.46 -2.17 43.55
C ASP A 4 9.08 -3.14 42.43
N PHE A 5 7.79 -3.48 42.33
CA PHE A 5 7.30 -4.37 41.26
C PHE A 5 7.41 -3.72 39.90
N VAL A 6 7.01 -2.45 39.75
CA VAL A 6 7.12 -1.67 38.49
C VAL A 6 8.58 -1.54 38.05
N SER A 7 9.48 -1.24 38.99
CA SER A 7 10.92 -1.11 38.71
C SER A 7 11.55 -2.45 38.28
N GLN A 8 11.17 -3.55 38.93
CA GLN A 8 11.63 -4.91 38.57
C GLN A 8 11.10 -5.32 37.18
N LEU A 9 9.84 -4.98 36.87
CA LEU A 9 9.25 -5.27 35.56
C LEU A 9 9.96 -4.51 34.46
N ALA A 10 10.27 -3.22 34.65
CA ALA A 10 10.98 -2.40 33.68
C ALA A 10 12.41 -2.93 33.41
N ALA A 11 13.12 -3.32 34.47
CA ALA A 11 14.44 -3.95 34.34
C ALA A 11 14.39 -5.28 33.57
N THR A 12 13.41 -6.12 33.87
CA THR A 12 13.21 -7.39 33.16
C THR A 12 12.87 -7.19 31.70
N ARG A 13 12.07 -6.19 31.37
CA ARG A 13 11.76 -5.81 29.96
C ARG A 13 13.01 -5.42 29.18
N LEU A 14 13.86 -4.57 29.77
CA LEU A 14 15.09 -4.12 29.11
C LEU A 14 16.06 -5.26 28.85
N GLU A 15 16.26 -6.14 29.83
CA GLU A 15 17.12 -7.32 29.64
C GLU A 15 16.56 -8.24 28.56
N ARG A 16 15.25 -8.50 28.54
CA ARG A 16 14.59 -9.27 27.49
C ARG A 16 14.78 -8.63 26.10
N ALA A 17 14.56 -7.34 26.00
CA ALA A 17 14.74 -6.61 24.76
C ALA A 17 16.19 -6.67 24.25
N LYS A 18 17.19 -6.55 25.14
CA LYS A 18 18.61 -6.70 24.77
C LYS A 18 18.95 -8.13 24.31
N VAL A 19 18.39 -9.14 24.95
CA VAL A 19 18.56 -10.54 24.52
C VAL A 19 17.99 -10.76 23.13
N ILE A 20 16.80 -10.25 22.86
CA ILE A 20 16.17 -10.33 21.53
C ILE A 20 17.00 -9.57 20.48
N ALA A 21 17.49 -8.37 20.82
CA ALA A 21 18.34 -7.59 19.92
C ALA A 21 19.64 -8.34 19.57
N ALA A 22 20.31 -8.91 20.59
CA ALA A 22 21.56 -9.64 20.40
C ALA A 22 21.38 -10.94 19.60
N ALA A 23 20.25 -11.62 19.75
CA ALA A 23 19.93 -12.84 19.02
C ALA A 23 19.42 -12.57 17.58
N GLY A 24 18.95 -11.36 17.28
CA GLY A 24 18.37 -10.99 15.99
C GLY A 24 16.86 -11.23 15.90
N GLY A 25 16.23 -11.86 16.88
CA GLY A 25 14.80 -12.14 16.93
C GLY A 25 14.38 -12.92 18.16
N ILE A 26 13.07 -13.08 18.33
CA ILE A 26 12.50 -13.84 19.46
C ILE A 26 12.79 -15.33 19.30
N ASP A 27 12.59 -15.90 18.13
CA ASP A 27 12.77 -17.32 17.87
C ASP A 27 14.25 -17.72 17.99
N GLU A 28 15.17 -16.89 17.53
CA GLU A 28 16.62 -17.08 17.68
C GLU A 28 17.04 -17.00 19.15
N ALA A 29 16.45 -16.10 19.93
CA ALA A 29 16.70 -15.97 21.35
C ALA A 29 16.20 -17.20 22.12
N ILE A 30 15.06 -17.76 21.75
CA ILE A 30 14.52 -19.00 22.34
C ILE A 30 15.40 -20.18 21.91
N ALA A 31 15.72 -20.32 20.63
CA ALA A 31 16.51 -21.42 20.10
C ALA A 31 17.92 -21.50 20.69
N SER A 32 18.53 -20.34 21.04
CA SER A 32 19.82 -20.25 21.71
C SER A 32 19.74 -20.49 23.23
N GLY A 33 18.55 -20.64 23.80
CA GLY A 33 18.31 -20.79 25.24
C GLY A 33 18.53 -19.51 26.07
N GLN A 34 18.69 -18.35 25.42
CA GLN A 34 18.87 -17.07 26.10
C GLN A 34 17.53 -16.45 26.55
N LEU A 35 16.44 -16.81 25.90
CA LEU A 35 15.07 -16.42 26.23
C LEU A 35 14.23 -17.68 26.51
N SER A 36 13.48 -17.66 27.62
CA SER A 36 12.51 -18.71 27.89
C SER A 36 11.32 -18.61 26.93
N GLU A 37 10.82 -19.74 26.46
CA GLU A 37 9.59 -19.84 25.68
C GLU A 37 8.37 -19.30 26.44
N ARG A 38 8.37 -19.46 27.79
CA ARG A 38 7.33 -18.98 28.70
C ARG A 38 7.86 -17.88 29.59
N ILE A 39 7.15 -16.77 29.67
CA ILE A 39 7.55 -15.56 30.37
C ILE A 39 6.40 -14.96 31.17
N ASP A 40 6.75 -14.28 32.26
CA ASP A 40 5.84 -13.32 32.90
C ASP A 40 6.00 -11.97 32.23
N THR A 41 4.87 -11.37 31.84
CA THR A 41 4.85 -10.11 31.08
C THR A 41 3.56 -9.32 31.34
N THR A 42 3.35 -8.19 30.61
CA THR A 42 2.09 -7.48 30.58
C THR A 42 1.46 -7.57 29.19
N LEU A 43 0.17 -7.23 29.09
CA LEU A 43 -0.53 -7.21 27.80
C LEU A 43 0.16 -6.28 26.78
N SER A 44 0.59 -5.09 27.20
CA SER A 44 1.30 -4.15 26.32
C SER A 44 2.63 -4.71 25.81
N GLU A 45 3.40 -5.36 26.66
CA GLU A 45 4.66 -5.96 26.25
C GLU A 45 4.42 -7.16 25.34
N ALA A 46 3.49 -8.05 25.68
CA ALA A 46 3.12 -9.18 24.83
C ALA A 46 2.61 -8.74 23.46
N LEU A 47 1.89 -7.60 23.40
CA LEU A 47 1.47 -6.98 22.12
C LEU A 47 2.68 -6.55 21.28
N VAL A 48 3.66 -5.86 21.88
CA VAL A 48 4.88 -5.43 21.16
C VAL A 48 5.68 -6.64 20.68
N LEU A 49 5.83 -7.68 21.52
CA LEU A 49 6.46 -8.94 21.12
C LEU A 49 5.73 -9.61 19.95
N GLY A 50 4.40 -9.63 19.99
CA GLY A 50 3.60 -10.19 18.90
C GLY A 50 3.69 -9.40 17.60
N LEU A 51 3.77 -8.09 17.68
CA LEU A 51 4.00 -7.23 16.52
C LEU A 51 5.43 -7.41 15.97
N LEU A 52 6.41 -7.60 16.85
CA LEU A 52 7.79 -7.91 16.46
C LEU A 52 7.89 -9.25 15.72
N GLN A 53 7.17 -10.29 16.17
CA GLN A 53 7.06 -11.58 15.48
C GLN A 53 6.45 -11.47 14.08
N GLN A 54 5.67 -10.41 13.84
CA GLN A 54 5.10 -10.08 12.53
C GLN A 54 5.96 -9.10 11.73
N ASP A 55 7.18 -8.83 12.20
CA ASP A 55 8.13 -7.87 11.61
C ASP A 55 7.64 -6.42 11.58
N VAL A 56 6.84 -6.01 12.56
CA VAL A 56 6.47 -4.61 12.78
C VAL A 56 7.52 -3.96 13.68
N ARG A 57 8.44 -3.21 13.08
CA ARG A 57 9.57 -2.57 13.79
C ARG A 57 9.52 -1.05 13.76
N ARG A 58 8.59 -0.46 13.02
CA ARG A 58 8.44 1.00 12.83
C ARG A 58 7.17 1.47 13.50
N TYR A 59 7.29 2.42 14.41
CA TYR A 59 6.16 2.98 15.15
C TYR A 59 6.13 4.50 14.96
N LEU A 60 5.04 5.02 14.37
CA LEU A 60 4.80 6.44 14.23
C LEU A 60 3.87 6.88 15.36
N VAL A 61 4.35 7.76 16.24
CA VAL A 61 3.72 7.98 17.54
C VAL A 61 3.29 9.42 17.77
N VAL A 62 2.09 9.60 18.31
CA VAL A 62 1.63 10.81 19.00
C VAL A 62 1.00 10.36 20.30
N LEU A 63 1.83 10.23 21.34
CA LEU A 63 1.44 9.65 22.62
C LEU A 63 0.67 10.66 23.47
N GLY A 64 -0.17 10.15 24.37
CA GLY A 64 -0.94 10.94 25.30
C GLY A 64 -1.80 10.06 26.18
N HIS A 65 -2.95 10.58 26.65
CA HIS A 65 -3.88 9.84 27.48
C HIS A 65 -4.32 8.53 26.80
N GLY A 66 -4.31 7.43 27.53
CA GLY A 66 -4.64 6.11 27.00
C GLY A 66 -3.51 5.35 26.30
N SER A 67 -2.37 5.98 26.02
CA SER A 67 -1.24 5.30 25.35
C SER A 67 0.08 5.34 26.14
N THR A 68 0.01 5.63 27.44
CA THR A 68 1.21 5.79 28.29
C THR A 68 1.92 4.46 28.49
N GLU A 69 1.21 3.40 28.83
CA GLU A 69 1.83 2.08 29.10
C GLU A 69 2.46 1.47 27.84
N ILE A 70 1.76 1.49 26.72
CA ILE A 70 2.33 1.03 25.46
C ILE A 70 3.52 1.90 25.04
N GLY A 71 3.48 3.22 25.27
CA GLY A 71 4.58 4.15 25.00
C GLY A 71 5.82 3.81 25.81
N GLU A 72 5.67 3.43 27.09
CA GLU A 72 6.79 3.02 27.92
C GLU A 72 7.41 1.68 27.46
N VAL A 73 6.60 0.74 27.02
CA VAL A 73 7.13 -0.50 26.43
C VAL A 73 7.92 -0.18 25.15
N LEU A 74 7.38 0.66 24.26
CA LEU A 74 8.07 1.05 23.03
C LEU A 74 9.42 1.72 23.32
N ARG A 75 9.47 2.62 24.31
CA ARG A 75 10.72 3.26 24.75
C ARG A 75 11.80 2.25 25.14
N VAL A 76 11.43 1.24 25.90
CA VAL A 76 12.38 0.19 26.35
C VAL A 76 12.91 -0.65 25.19
N TYR A 77 12.04 -1.03 24.25
CA TYR A 77 12.43 -1.83 23.08
C TYR A 77 13.23 -1.00 22.06
N GLU A 78 12.98 0.30 21.97
CA GLU A 78 13.79 1.23 21.17
C GLU A 78 15.17 1.44 21.79
N GLU A 79 15.27 1.61 23.12
CA GLU A 79 16.55 1.70 23.84
C GLU A 79 17.45 0.48 23.59
N ALA A 80 16.85 -0.70 23.49
CA ALA A 80 17.55 -1.92 23.15
C ALA A 80 17.87 -2.08 21.64
N GLY A 81 17.39 -1.18 20.79
CA GLY A 81 17.63 -1.21 19.34
C GLY A 81 16.78 -2.24 18.57
N VAL A 82 15.73 -2.78 19.18
CA VAL A 82 14.85 -3.79 18.55
C VAL A 82 13.85 -3.17 17.58
N ILE A 83 13.33 -2.00 17.96
CA ILE A 83 12.35 -1.23 17.19
C ILE A 83 12.81 0.21 17.04
N GLN A 84 12.08 0.99 16.24
CA GLN A 84 12.31 2.43 16.09
C GLN A 84 10.98 3.17 16.17
N THR A 85 10.95 4.24 16.97
CA THR A 85 9.82 5.16 17.10
C THR A 85 10.10 6.48 16.39
N TYR A 86 9.07 7.05 15.78
CA TYR A 86 9.11 8.34 15.12
C TYR A 86 8.01 9.22 15.71
N ALA A 87 8.39 10.16 16.53
CA ALA A 87 7.47 11.17 17.02
C ALA A 87 7.12 12.15 15.90
N VAL A 88 5.85 12.26 15.58
CA VAL A 88 5.33 13.18 14.56
C VAL A 88 4.44 14.25 15.19
N ARG A 89 4.19 15.33 14.46
CA ARG A 89 3.43 16.46 15.00
C ARG A 89 1.91 16.32 14.87
N HIS A 90 1.45 15.38 14.05
CA HIS A 90 0.03 15.21 13.78
C HIS A 90 -0.27 13.77 13.38
N GLU A 91 -1.34 13.20 13.90
CA GLU A 91 -1.71 11.78 13.75
C GLU A 91 -2.09 11.44 12.30
N THR A 92 -2.71 12.38 11.57
CA THR A 92 -2.98 12.20 10.14
C THR A 92 -1.68 12.03 9.35
N ALA A 93 -0.64 12.84 9.70
CA ALA A 93 0.68 12.69 9.08
C ALA A 93 1.32 11.32 9.41
N ALA A 94 1.16 10.82 10.65
CA ALA A 94 1.58 9.46 11.02
C ALA A 94 0.92 8.41 10.11
N SER A 95 -0.39 8.50 9.89
CA SER A 95 -1.14 7.57 9.03
C SER A 95 -0.62 7.59 7.58
N HIS A 96 -0.42 8.76 7.00
CA HIS A 96 0.11 8.89 5.64
C HIS A 96 1.55 8.39 5.53
N ALA A 97 2.40 8.68 6.54
CA ALA A 97 3.78 8.19 6.56
C ALA A 97 3.84 6.65 6.66
N ALA A 98 2.99 6.03 7.49
CA ALA A 98 2.90 4.56 7.58
C ALA A 98 2.42 3.94 6.27
N THR A 99 1.44 4.57 5.60
CA THR A 99 0.93 4.15 4.29
C THR A 99 2.03 4.23 3.22
N ALA A 100 2.77 5.34 3.19
CA ALA A 100 3.87 5.55 2.25
C ALA A 100 5.02 4.56 2.49
N LEU A 101 5.40 4.34 3.75
CA LEU A 101 6.42 3.35 4.11
C LEU A 101 6.04 1.95 3.59
N ARG A 102 4.81 1.53 3.85
CA ARG A 102 4.32 0.23 3.35
C ARG A 102 4.32 0.16 1.83
N TRP A 103 3.96 1.24 1.14
CA TRP A 103 3.92 1.27 -0.32
C TRP A 103 5.32 1.26 -0.95
N VAL A 104 6.23 2.11 -0.44
CA VAL A 104 7.54 2.32 -1.06
C VAL A 104 8.51 1.19 -0.73
N THR A 105 8.60 0.81 0.55
CA THR A 105 9.62 -0.13 1.05
C THR A 105 9.08 -1.52 1.33
N GLY A 106 7.77 -1.70 1.41
CA GLY A 106 7.14 -2.94 1.88
C GLY A 106 7.20 -3.13 3.40
N GLU A 107 7.87 -2.23 4.15
CA GLU A 107 7.98 -2.34 5.61
C GLU A 107 6.62 -2.18 6.30
N LYS A 108 6.43 -2.93 7.36
CA LYS A 108 5.25 -2.84 8.20
C LYS A 108 5.44 -1.77 9.27
N ALA A 109 4.39 -0.98 9.48
CA ALA A 109 4.39 0.05 10.51
C ALA A 109 3.14 -0.01 11.39
N ALA A 110 3.26 0.53 12.59
CA ALA A 110 2.16 0.80 13.48
C ALA A 110 2.05 2.29 13.79
N VAL A 111 0.85 2.85 13.70
CA VAL A 111 0.51 4.20 14.15
C VAL A 111 -0.02 4.10 15.56
N VAL A 112 0.61 4.79 16.52
CA VAL A 112 0.23 4.74 17.94
C VAL A 112 -0.23 6.11 18.39
N THR A 113 -1.47 6.21 18.86
CA THR A 113 -2.05 7.48 19.27
C THR A 113 -2.74 7.42 20.63
N SER A 114 -3.00 8.60 21.17
CA SER A 114 -3.93 8.79 22.28
C SER A 114 -5.36 8.45 21.85
N ILE A 115 -6.26 8.38 22.84
CA ILE A 115 -7.70 8.23 22.67
C ILE A 115 -8.34 9.52 22.08
N GLY A 116 -9.56 9.42 21.64
CA GLY A 116 -10.43 10.55 21.28
C GLY A 116 -9.90 11.32 20.06
N PRO A 117 -9.54 12.60 20.21
CA PRO A 117 -9.06 13.44 19.10
C PRO A 117 -7.89 12.83 18.36
N GLY A 118 -6.89 12.28 19.07
CA GLY A 118 -5.71 11.64 18.47
C GLY A 118 -6.10 10.44 17.60
N ALA A 119 -6.93 9.55 18.13
CA ALA A 119 -7.47 8.42 17.38
C ALA A 119 -8.26 8.88 16.15
N MET A 120 -9.09 9.91 16.29
CA MET A 120 -9.90 10.41 15.16
C MET A 120 -9.09 11.12 14.08
N HIS A 121 -8.01 11.80 14.42
CA HIS A 121 -7.08 12.34 13.43
C HIS A 121 -6.37 11.23 12.65
N ALA A 122 -5.87 10.19 13.34
CA ALA A 122 -5.27 9.04 12.68
C ALA A 122 -6.30 8.25 11.84
N PHE A 123 -7.54 8.12 12.33
CA PHE A 123 -8.65 7.51 11.61
C PHE A 123 -8.93 8.23 10.28
N ALA A 124 -8.96 9.57 10.28
CA ALA A 124 -9.12 10.32 9.03
C ALA A 124 -8.00 10.02 8.02
N GLY A 125 -6.73 9.93 8.47
CA GLY A 125 -5.59 9.57 7.61
C GLY A 125 -5.62 8.11 7.13
N SER A 126 -6.28 7.22 7.84
CA SER A 126 -6.38 5.80 7.46
C SER A 126 -7.24 5.55 6.21
N LEU A 127 -7.95 6.56 5.73
CA LEU A 127 -8.69 6.50 4.46
C LEU A 127 -7.77 6.15 3.29
N ALA A 128 -6.56 6.72 3.23
CA ALA A 128 -5.57 6.38 2.22
C ALA A 128 -5.17 4.89 2.31
N THR A 129 -4.87 4.41 3.52
CA THR A 129 -4.56 3.00 3.79
C THR A 129 -5.65 2.06 3.30
N ALA A 130 -6.92 2.37 3.63
CA ALA A 130 -8.07 1.57 3.22
C ALA A 130 -8.31 1.63 1.70
N SER A 131 -8.19 2.83 1.11
CA SER A 131 -8.41 3.03 -0.32
C SER A 131 -7.36 2.34 -1.18
N ASP A 132 -6.10 2.34 -0.74
CA ASP A 132 -5.00 1.74 -1.50
C ASP A 132 -4.78 0.26 -1.21
N GLY A 133 -5.53 -0.30 -0.26
CA GLY A 133 -5.43 -1.70 0.10
C GLY A 133 -4.11 -2.06 0.77
N LEU A 134 -3.56 -1.15 1.58
CA LEU A 134 -2.27 -1.30 2.25
C LEU A 134 -2.44 -1.67 3.72
N GLY A 135 -1.64 -2.61 4.18
CA GLY A 135 -1.70 -3.08 5.55
C GLY A 135 -0.96 -2.17 6.52
N VAL A 136 -1.66 -1.57 7.48
CA VAL A 136 -1.09 -0.76 8.56
C VAL A 136 -1.81 -1.06 9.86
N TYR A 137 -1.06 -1.22 10.95
CA TYR A 137 -1.61 -1.29 12.31
C TYR A 137 -1.90 0.10 12.85
N TYR A 138 -3.06 0.27 13.48
CA TYR A 138 -3.46 1.45 14.23
C TYR A 138 -3.71 1.04 15.68
N LEU A 139 -2.84 1.46 16.59
CA LEU A 139 -2.90 1.16 18.01
C LEU A 139 -3.42 2.40 18.73
N PHE A 140 -4.68 2.41 19.11
CA PHE A 140 -5.32 3.54 19.74
C PHE A 140 -5.49 3.28 21.23
N GLY A 141 -5.03 4.20 22.07
CA GLY A 141 -5.45 4.21 23.45
C GLY A 141 -6.97 4.23 23.55
N ASP A 142 -7.52 3.63 24.58
CA ASP A 142 -8.96 3.61 24.84
C ASP A 142 -9.21 3.80 26.33
N GLU A 143 -10.43 4.18 26.68
CA GLU A 143 -10.83 4.35 28.07
C GLU A 143 -10.90 3.01 28.79
N THR A 144 -11.03 3.05 30.10
CA THR A 144 -11.16 1.84 30.91
C THR A 144 -12.43 1.05 30.57
N THR A 145 -12.32 -0.27 30.60
CA THR A 145 -13.47 -1.16 30.41
C THR A 145 -14.37 -1.26 31.65
N GLU A 146 -13.96 -0.65 32.77
CA GLU A 146 -14.65 -0.78 34.07
C GLU A 146 -15.68 0.35 34.29
N ASP A 147 -15.43 1.53 33.75
CA ASP A 147 -16.30 2.69 33.96
C ASP A 147 -16.30 3.57 32.68
N GLU A 148 -17.09 3.16 31.70
CA GLU A 148 -17.38 3.97 30.52
C GLU A 148 -18.66 4.79 30.77
N GLY A 149 -18.54 6.11 30.76
CA GLY A 149 -19.71 6.95 31.00
C GLY A 149 -19.51 8.42 30.75
N PRO A 150 -20.48 9.28 31.07
CA PRO A 150 -20.47 10.69 30.74
C PRO A 150 -19.33 11.49 31.43
N ASN A 151 -18.68 10.91 32.43
CA ASN A 151 -17.58 11.52 33.15
C ASN A 151 -16.22 11.13 32.59
N MET A 152 -16.16 10.26 31.60
CA MET A 152 -14.92 9.83 30.97
C MET A 152 -14.37 10.94 30.09
N GLN A 153 -13.06 11.14 30.14
CA GLN A 153 -12.38 12.14 29.33
C GLN A 153 -12.44 11.75 27.85
N GLN A 154 -12.77 12.72 26.99
CA GLN A 154 -12.76 12.57 25.54
C GLN A 154 -13.82 11.61 24.94
N ILE A 155 -14.77 11.14 25.73
CA ILE A 155 -15.94 10.42 25.23
C ILE A 155 -17.11 11.42 25.07
N PRO A 156 -17.59 11.65 23.85
CA PRO A 156 -18.59 12.68 23.59
C PRO A 156 -20.01 12.30 24.03
N LYS A 157 -20.27 11.04 24.24
CA LYS A 157 -21.57 10.54 24.73
C LYS A 157 -21.41 9.17 25.42
N HIS A 158 -22.35 8.85 26.27
CA HIS A 158 -22.43 7.58 27.00
C HIS A 158 -22.82 6.44 26.03
N GLU A 159 -21.82 5.84 25.36
CA GLU A 159 -21.99 4.73 24.45
C GLU A 159 -20.77 3.83 24.46
N GLN A 160 -20.95 2.59 24.90
CA GLN A 160 -19.86 1.62 24.93
C GLN A 160 -19.33 1.32 23.54
N HIS A 161 -17.99 1.19 23.46
CA HIS A 161 -17.27 0.87 22.23
C HIS A 161 -17.49 1.89 21.09
N LEU A 162 -17.70 3.17 21.42
CA LEU A 162 -17.92 4.22 20.43
C LEU A 162 -16.80 4.23 19.38
N PHE A 163 -15.55 4.27 19.83
CA PHE A 163 -14.40 4.32 18.90
C PHE A 163 -14.20 3.02 18.13
N LEU A 164 -14.48 1.85 18.73
CA LEU A 164 -14.49 0.57 18.02
C LEU A 164 -15.50 0.58 16.87
N LYS A 165 -16.71 1.09 17.10
CA LYS A 165 -17.75 1.21 16.05
C LYS A 165 -17.31 2.14 14.93
N LEU A 166 -16.72 3.30 15.25
CA LEU A 166 -16.19 4.24 14.28
C LEU A 166 -15.08 3.60 13.43
N CYS A 167 -14.10 2.98 14.07
CA CYS A 167 -12.98 2.31 13.38
C CYS A 167 -13.48 1.18 12.46
N SER A 168 -14.49 0.43 12.87
CA SER A 168 -15.08 -0.67 12.09
C SER A 168 -15.72 -0.21 10.77
N THR A 169 -15.97 1.07 10.59
CA THR A 169 -16.47 1.62 9.32
C THR A 169 -15.39 1.80 8.26
N MET A 170 -14.11 1.84 8.67
CA MET A 170 -12.98 2.06 7.76
C MET A 170 -12.18 0.80 7.49
N GLY A 171 -12.15 -0.13 8.44
CA GLY A 171 -11.37 -1.36 8.35
C GLY A 171 -11.70 -2.34 9.44
N ASN A 172 -10.90 -3.39 9.58
CA ASN A 172 -11.07 -4.34 10.67
C ASN A 172 -10.64 -3.71 11.99
N ALA A 173 -11.45 -3.89 13.02
CA ALA A 173 -11.20 -3.34 14.36
C ALA A 173 -11.37 -4.40 15.45
N TYR A 174 -10.62 -4.25 16.53
CA TYR A 174 -10.68 -5.12 17.70
C TYR A 174 -10.34 -4.33 18.96
N CYS A 175 -11.02 -4.64 20.07
CA CYS A 175 -10.71 -4.05 21.38
C CYS A 175 -10.06 -5.11 22.27
N LEU A 176 -8.89 -4.83 22.83
CA LEU A 176 -8.17 -5.69 23.78
C LEU A 176 -8.71 -5.52 25.20
N HIS A 177 -9.96 -5.92 25.43
CA HIS A 177 -10.61 -5.83 26.74
C HIS A 177 -10.22 -6.95 27.72
N THR A 178 -9.42 -7.93 27.30
CA THR A 178 -8.83 -8.97 28.14
C THR A 178 -7.50 -9.45 27.56
N PRO A 179 -6.48 -9.74 28.40
CA PRO A 179 -5.20 -10.29 27.94
C PRO A 179 -5.33 -11.58 27.12
N LEU A 180 -6.29 -12.44 27.46
CA LEU A 180 -6.51 -13.72 26.78
C LEU A 180 -6.92 -13.58 25.31
N SER A 181 -7.37 -12.39 24.89
CA SER A 181 -7.78 -12.13 23.50
C SER A 181 -6.61 -11.75 22.58
N LEU A 182 -5.40 -11.52 23.11
CA LEU A 182 -4.25 -11.03 22.39
C LEU A 182 -3.87 -11.90 21.17
N PRO A 183 -3.69 -13.24 21.28
CA PRO A 183 -3.33 -14.06 20.12
C PRO A 183 -4.36 -14.00 19.00
N THR A 184 -5.64 -13.91 19.35
CA THR A 184 -6.74 -13.75 18.39
C THR A 184 -6.70 -12.39 17.70
N ALA A 185 -6.48 -11.31 18.45
CA ALA A 185 -6.37 -9.96 17.92
C ALA A 185 -5.20 -9.84 16.93
N LEU A 186 -4.02 -10.35 17.33
CA LEU A 186 -2.83 -10.36 16.49
C LEU A 186 -3.00 -11.18 15.22
N ARG A 187 -3.65 -12.36 15.29
CA ARG A 187 -3.94 -13.17 14.10
C ARG A 187 -4.91 -12.46 13.14
N ARG A 188 -5.92 -11.78 13.67
CA ARG A 188 -6.84 -10.97 12.85
C ARG A 188 -6.12 -9.78 12.23
N GLY A 189 -5.21 -9.14 12.98
CA GLY A 189 -4.35 -8.07 12.47
C GLY A 189 -3.49 -8.55 11.32
N LEU A 190 -2.73 -9.63 11.53
CA LEU A 190 -1.88 -10.24 10.51
C LEU A 190 -2.64 -10.53 9.22
N ASN A 191 -3.79 -11.19 9.32
CA ASN A 191 -4.63 -11.52 8.17
C ASN A 191 -5.19 -10.27 7.46
N THR A 192 -5.28 -9.14 8.14
CA THR A 192 -5.74 -7.87 7.55
C THR A 192 -4.59 -7.14 6.87
N ILE A 193 -3.46 -6.97 7.56
CA ILE A 193 -2.35 -6.17 7.04
C ILE A 193 -1.54 -6.89 5.97
N ASP A 194 -1.45 -8.21 6.06
CA ASP A 194 -0.74 -9.07 5.10
C ASP A 194 -1.71 -9.81 4.16
N HIS A 195 -2.91 -9.30 3.99
CA HIS A 195 -3.83 -9.87 2.99
C HIS A 195 -3.19 -9.77 1.60
N PRO A 196 -3.14 -10.87 0.81
CA PRO A 196 -2.29 -10.99 -0.37
C PRO A 196 -2.66 -10.04 -1.51
N TYR A 197 -3.84 -9.44 -1.52
CA TYR A 197 -4.27 -8.50 -2.56
C TYR A 197 -5.14 -7.35 -2.06
N ARG A 198 -5.60 -7.39 -0.82
CA ARG A 198 -6.50 -6.36 -0.27
C ARG A 198 -6.17 -6.14 1.21
N GLY A 199 -4.94 -5.74 1.49
CA GLY A 199 -4.56 -5.25 2.80
C GLY A 199 -5.41 -4.04 3.20
N GLY A 200 -5.32 -3.65 4.46
CA GLY A 200 -6.07 -2.49 4.95
C GLY A 200 -5.68 -2.13 6.37
N PRO A 201 -6.29 -1.08 6.93
CA PRO A 201 -6.07 -0.70 8.30
C PRO A 201 -6.62 -1.75 9.25
N PHE A 202 -5.84 -2.13 10.25
CA PHE A 202 -6.29 -2.88 11.40
C PHE A 202 -6.21 -2.02 12.65
N PHE A 203 -7.37 -1.70 13.22
CA PHE A 203 -7.47 -0.88 14.42
C PHE A 203 -7.51 -1.75 15.66
N LEU A 204 -6.59 -1.51 16.57
CA LEU A 204 -6.53 -2.17 17.85
C LEU A 204 -6.72 -1.15 18.96
N LEU A 205 -7.83 -1.22 19.65
CA LEU A 205 -8.14 -0.37 20.78
C LEU A 205 -7.57 -0.97 22.05
N LEU A 206 -6.87 -0.15 22.82
CA LEU A 206 -6.10 -0.54 23.99
C LEU A 206 -6.66 0.14 25.26
N PRO A 207 -7.66 -0.47 25.94
CA PRO A 207 -8.17 0.11 27.17
C PRO A 207 -7.07 0.29 28.23
N MET A 208 -7.05 1.44 28.90
CA MET A 208 -5.99 1.80 29.85
C MET A 208 -5.79 0.79 30.98
N ASN A 209 -6.87 0.23 31.50
CA ASN A 209 -6.82 -0.73 32.59
C ASN A 209 -6.34 -2.13 32.16
N THR A 210 -6.44 -2.45 30.87
CA THR A 210 -6.01 -3.76 30.37
C THR A 210 -4.54 -3.75 29.92
N GLN A 211 -3.99 -2.61 29.51
CA GLN A 211 -2.59 -2.48 29.05
C GLN A 211 -1.57 -3.00 30.07
N PRO A 212 -1.63 -2.62 31.38
CA PRO A 212 -0.70 -3.12 32.38
C PRO A 212 -1.07 -4.51 32.92
N ALA A 213 -2.15 -5.11 32.47
CA ALA A 213 -2.63 -6.38 33.01
C ALA A 213 -1.55 -7.47 32.89
N SER A 214 -1.29 -8.16 34.01
CA SER A 214 -0.28 -9.22 34.09
C SER A 214 -0.67 -10.45 33.29
N MET A 215 0.26 -10.98 32.53
CA MET A 215 0.19 -12.27 31.83
C MET A 215 1.28 -13.18 32.36
N LYS A 216 0.90 -14.12 33.25
CA LYS A 216 1.81 -15.08 33.85
C LYS A 216 1.95 -16.29 32.95
N ASP A 217 3.17 -16.84 32.92
CA ASP A 217 3.51 -18.05 32.16
C ASP A 217 3.06 -17.97 30.70
N PHE A 218 3.15 -16.76 30.12
CA PHE A 218 2.72 -16.51 28.73
C PHE A 218 3.64 -17.21 27.74
N ASN A 219 3.08 -18.05 26.87
CA ASN A 219 3.83 -18.78 25.87
C ASN A 219 4.04 -17.90 24.61
N LEU A 220 5.29 -17.54 24.32
CA LEU A 220 5.65 -16.76 23.15
C LEU A 220 5.34 -17.47 21.82
N GLN A 221 5.28 -18.79 21.81
CA GLN A 221 4.91 -19.56 20.62
C GLN A 221 3.41 -19.49 20.27
N GLU A 222 2.57 -18.95 21.16
CA GLU A 222 1.17 -18.63 20.84
C GLU A 222 1.02 -17.34 20.01
N LEU A 223 2.09 -16.55 19.90
CA LEU A 223 2.10 -15.35 19.08
C LEU A 223 2.06 -15.74 17.59
N PRO A 224 1.11 -15.19 16.83
CA PRO A 224 1.00 -15.54 15.43
C PRO A 224 2.19 -14.98 14.65
N VAL A 225 2.92 -15.89 14.05
CA VAL A 225 3.99 -15.64 13.08
C VAL A 225 3.46 -16.05 11.72
N GLY A 226 3.65 -15.27 10.72
CA GLY A 226 3.14 -15.67 9.42
C GLY A 226 3.88 -15.04 8.26
N THR A 227 4.22 -15.89 7.31
CA THR A 227 4.47 -15.42 5.95
C THR A 227 3.13 -15.13 5.31
N PRO A 228 2.94 -13.97 4.67
CA PRO A 228 1.72 -13.71 3.91
C PRO A 228 1.47 -14.84 2.90
N PRO A 229 0.23 -15.31 2.75
CA PRO A 229 -0.05 -16.33 1.76
C PRO A 229 0.24 -15.78 0.37
N SER A 230 1.06 -16.48 -0.42
CA SER A 230 1.24 -16.17 -1.82
C SER A 230 0.03 -16.65 -2.62
N LEU A 231 -0.39 -15.86 -3.61
CA LEU A 231 -1.39 -16.28 -4.57
C LEU A 231 -0.71 -17.02 -5.74
N GLY A 232 -1.38 -18.04 -6.23
CA GLY A 232 -1.00 -18.72 -7.47
C GLY A 232 -1.55 -18.01 -8.71
N PRO A 233 -1.23 -18.55 -9.91
CA PRO A 233 -1.82 -18.09 -11.15
C PRO A 233 -3.33 -18.33 -11.17
N ALA A 234 -4.04 -17.66 -12.07
CA ALA A 234 -5.44 -17.98 -12.36
C ALA A 234 -5.60 -19.46 -12.74
N GLN A 235 -6.75 -20.02 -12.39
CA GLN A 235 -7.04 -21.41 -12.73
C GLN A 235 -6.99 -21.63 -14.25
N ASP A 236 -6.29 -22.68 -14.69
CA ASP A 236 -6.26 -23.08 -16.09
C ASP A 236 -7.48 -23.95 -16.41
N ASP A 237 -8.49 -23.32 -16.95
CA ASP A 237 -9.73 -23.93 -17.43
C ASP A 237 -9.95 -23.70 -18.95
N GLY A 238 -8.86 -23.46 -19.67
CA GLY A 238 -8.84 -23.12 -21.08
C GLY A 238 -8.96 -21.62 -21.37
N ARG A 239 -9.02 -20.75 -20.34
CA ARG A 239 -9.10 -19.30 -20.53
C ARG A 239 -7.80 -18.70 -21.03
N TYR A 240 -6.65 -19.27 -20.71
CA TYR A 240 -5.36 -18.80 -21.22
C TYR A 240 -5.30 -18.90 -22.75
N GLN A 241 -5.71 -20.04 -23.31
CA GLN A 241 -5.78 -20.25 -24.76
C GLN A 241 -6.83 -19.33 -25.42
N GLN A 242 -7.96 -19.09 -24.72
CA GLN A 242 -8.97 -18.15 -25.22
C GLN A 242 -8.44 -16.70 -25.20
N ALA A 243 -7.73 -16.31 -24.15
CA ALA A 243 -7.08 -15.01 -24.04
C ALA A 243 -6.00 -14.83 -25.12
N ALA A 244 -5.14 -15.83 -25.31
CA ALA A 244 -4.12 -15.83 -26.35
C ALA A 244 -4.72 -15.66 -27.75
N LYS A 245 -5.81 -16.38 -28.06
CA LYS A 245 -6.55 -16.20 -29.33
C LYS A 245 -7.19 -14.83 -29.47
N ALA A 246 -7.69 -14.23 -28.38
CA ALA A 246 -8.23 -12.89 -28.41
C ALA A 246 -7.14 -11.85 -28.70
N VAL A 247 -5.98 -11.98 -28.09
CA VAL A 247 -4.80 -11.15 -28.37
C VAL A 247 -4.36 -11.32 -29.84
N ALA A 248 -4.26 -12.55 -30.32
CA ALA A 248 -3.89 -12.85 -31.70
C ALA A 248 -4.81 -12.21 -32.76
N LYS A 249 -6.08 -12.08 -32.43
CA LYS A 249 -7.09 -11.49 -33.32
C LYS A 249 -7.09 -9.97 -33.27
N ALA A 250 -6.71 -9.37 -32.15
CA ALA A 250 -6.73 -7.94 -31.95
C ALA A 250 -5.70 -7.22 -32.81
N LYS A 251 -6.01 -5.99 -33.20
CA LYS A 251 -5.12 -5.13 -34.00
C LYS A 251 -4.51 -4.00 -33.18
N ARG A 252 -5.12 -3.64 -32.06
CA ARG A 252 -4.76 -2.49 -31.21
C ARG A 252 -4.86 -2.87 -29.75
N VAL A 253 -3.85 -3.60 -29.29
CA VAL A 253 -3.79 -4.07 -27.91
C VAL A 253 -3.28 -2.95 -27.00
N VAL A 254 -4.03 -2.62 -25.96
CA VAL A 254 -3.59 -1.76 -24.87
C VAL A 254 -3.54 -2.52 -23.57
N VAL A 255 -2.44 -2.39 -22.82
CA VAL A 255 -2.25 -2.95 -21.49
C VAL A 255 -2.43 -1.85 -20.47
N ARG A 256 -3.40 -2.00 -19.57
CA ARG A 256 -3.62 -1.10 -18.43
C ARG A 256 -2.99 -1.68 -17.18
N ILE A 257 -1.94 -1.04 -16.64
CA ILE A 257 -1.23 -1.46 -15.44
C ILE A 257 -1.75 -0.70 -14.23
N GLY A 258 -2.30 -1.41 -13.26
CA GLY A 258 -2.71 -0.90 -11.96
C GLY A 258 -1.79 -1.35 -10.83
N GLY A 259 -2.10 -0.96 -9.59
CA GLY A 259 -1.28 -1.24 -8.40
C GLY A 259 -0.95 -2.72 -8.17
N GLY A 260 -1.87 -3.63 -8.51
CA GLY A 260 -1.63 -5.07 -8.40
C GLY A 260 -0.66 -5.66 -9.45
N GLY A 261 -0.23 -4.87 -10.43
CA GLY A 261 0.78 -5.26 -11.42
C GLY A 261 2.20 -4.77 -11.11
N ARG A 262 2.42 -4.10 -9.97
CA ARG A 262 3.70 -3.44 -9.64
C ARG A 262 4.92 -4.36 -9.65
N ASP A 263 4.73 -5.61 -9.28
CA ASP A 263 5.81 -6.60 -9.16
C ASP A 263 5.89 -7.52 -10.39
N ALA A 264 5.10 -7.24 -11.45
CA ALA A 264 5.01 -8.05 -12.66
C ALA A 264 5.71 -7.41 -13.88
N GLY A 265 6.63 -6.45 -13.66
CA GLY A 265 7.31 -5.71 -14.73
C GLY A 265 7.91 -6.59 -15.83
N PRO A 266 8.74 -7.59 -15.52
CA PRO A 266 9.33 -8.48 -16.54
C PRO A 266 8.28 -9.25 -17.36
N GLN A 267 7.22 -9.74 -16.72
CA GLN A 267 6.15 -10.49 -17.40
C GLN A 267 5.29 -9.59 -18.29
N ILE A 268 5.09 -8.33 -17.86
CA ILE A 268 4.39 -7.31 -18.65
C ILE A 268 5.22 -6.95 -19.88
N ASP A 269 6.52 -6.74 -19.72
CA ASP A 269 7.44 -6.43 -20.83
C ASP A 269 7.40 -7.52 -21.89
N GLN A 270 7.55 -8.79 -21.49
CA GLN A 270 7.42 -9.94 -22.38
C GLN A 270 6.02 -9.97 -23.06
N PHE A 271 4.95 -9.73 -22.31
CA PHE A 271 3.60 -9.67 -22.87
C PHE A 271 3.46 -8.61 -23.97
N LEU A 272 4.00 -7.41 -23.71
CA LEU A 272 3.96 -6.30 -24.68
C LEU A 272 4.65 -6.64 -26.00
N GLU A 273 5.77 -7.37 -25.95
CA GLU A 273 6.47 -7.84 -27.15
C GLU A 273 5.68 -8.93 -27.88
N LEU A 274 5.14 -9.94 -27.14
CA LEU A 274 4.38 -11.03 -27.72
C LEU A 274 3.05 -10.59 -28.34
N ALA A 275 2.41 -9.59 -27.73
CA ALA A 275 1.11 -9.06 -28.17
C ALA A 275 1.22 -7.91 -29.19
N ASP A 276 2.42 -7.41 -29.47
CA ASP A 276 2.65 -6.12 -30.15
C ASP A 276 1.79 -4.99 -29.58
N GLY A 277 1.61 -5.00 -28.25
CA GLY A 277 0.79 -4.07 -27.50
C GLY A 277 1.56 -2.85 -27.00
N VAL A 278 0.81 -1.89 -26.44
CA VAL A 278 1.37 -0.72 -25.74
C VAL A 278 0.78 -0.64 -24.34
N ALA A 279 1.56 -0.06 -23.40
CA ALA A 279 1.18 0.04 -22.00
C ALA A 279 0.73 1.45 -21.63
N ILE A 280 -0.31 1.54 -20.80
CA ILE A 280 -0.70 2.72 -20.04
C ILE A 280 -0.65 2.39 -18.56
N THR A 281 -0.04 3.27 -17.75
CA THR A 281 0.19 3.04 -16.34
C THR A 281 -0.78 3.83 -15.45
N SER A 282 -1.09 3.29 -14.29
CA SER A 282 -1.65 4.09 -13.21
C SER A 282 -0.56 4.94 -12.57
N PRO A 283 -0.88 6.12 -12.04
CA PRO A 283 0.11 6.99 -11.40
C PRO A 283 0.97 6.33 -10.32
N LEU A 284 0.40 5.39 -9.56
CA LEU A 284 1.10 4.69 -8.47
C LEU A 284 2.14 3.66 -8.95
N VAL A 285 2.21 3.37 -10.24
CA VAL A 285 3.07 2.33 -10.83
C VAL A 285 3.76 2.82 -12.10
N SER A 286 4.11 4.09 -12.16
CA SER A 286 4.74 4.72 -13.32
C SER A 286 6.05 4.04 -13.72
N GLY A 287 6.86 3.58 -12.78
CA GLY A 287 8.15 2.94 -13.03
C GLY A 287 8.10 1.43 -13.31
N VAL A 288 6.94 0.78 -13.37
CA VAL A 288 6.83 -0.67 -13.69
C VAL A 288 7.35 -1.00 -15.09
N ILE A 289 7.09 -0.11 -16.04
CA ILE A 289 7.72 -0.09 -17.36
C ILE A 289 8.44 1.25 -17.46
N PRO A 290 9.77 1.27 -17.70
CA PRO A 290 10.54 2.51 -17.78
C PRO A 290 9.96 3.51 -18.76
N TYR A 291 10.10 4.80 -18.48
CA TYR A 291 9.57 5.87 -19.35
C TYR A 291 10.12 5.77 -20.78
N GLU A 292 11.41 5.43 -20.91
CA GLU A 292 12.10 5.32 -22.20
C GLU A 292 11.62 4.12 -23.02
N HIS A 293 10.98 3.15 -22.40
CA HIS A 293 10.49 1.98 -23.11
C HIS A 293 9.54 2.40 -24.25
N PRO A 294 9.77 1.98 -25.50
CA PRO A 294 9.03 2.49 -26.66
C PRO A 294 7.52 2.17 -26.61
N ARG A 295 7.14 1.13 -25.85
CA ARG A 295 5.75 0.71 -25.67
C ARG A 295 5.05 1.38 -24.47
N ASN A 296 5.75 2.19 -23.66
CA ASN A 296 5.17 2.92 -22.56
C ASN A 296 4.49 4.21 -23.05
N MET A 297 3.17 4.25 -22.99
CA MET A 297 2.36 5.44 -23.35
C MET A 297 2.01 6.30 -22.13
N THR A 298 2.69 6.12 -21.01
CA THR A 298 2.50 6.87 -19.78
C THR A 298 1.10 6.75 -19.18
N VAL A 299 0.55 7.81 -18.61
CA VAL A 299 -0.76 7.81 -17.95
C VAL A 299 -1.89 8.15 -18.92
N ALA A 300 -3.06 7.52 -18.71
CA ALA A 300 -4.29 7.81 -19.45
C ALA A 300 -5.44 8.13 -18.50
N GLY A 301 -6.55 8.62 -19.04
CA GLY A 301 -7.75 9.02 -18.32
C GLY A 301 -7.94 10.53 -18.31
N SER A 302 -8.71 11.06 -17.36
CA SER A 302 -9.08 12.48 -17.28
C SER A 302 -7.89 13.43 -17.13
N LYS A 303 -6.75 12.94 -16.66
CA LYS A 303 -5.47 13.66 -16.51
C LYS A 303 -4.35 12.95 -17.29
N GLY A 304 -4.71 12.27 -18.37
CA GLY A 304 -3.77 11.50 -19.18
C GLY A 304 -2.93 12.34 -20.13
N SER A 305 -1.84 11.74 -20.60
CA SER A 305 -0.98 12.28 -21.65
C SER A 305 -1.63 12.18 -23.04
N ILE A 306 -1.06 12.85 -24.05
CA ILE A 306 -1.51 12.74 -25.45
C ILE A 306 -1.41 11.28 -25.92
N CYS A 307 -0.28 10.61 -25.67
CA CYS A 307 -0.08 9.23 -26.10
C CYS A 307 -0.91 8.23 -25.28
N GLY A 308 -1.04 8.43 -23.96
CA GLY A 308 -1.85 7.57 -23.11
C GLY A 308 -3.33 7.60 -23.49
N ASN A 309 -3.89 8.78 -23.65
CA ASN A 309 -5.28 8.93 -24.07
C ASN A 309 -5.52 8.42 -25.51
N HIS A 310 -4.56 8.65 -26.41
CA HIS A 310 -4.65 8.08 -27.76
C HIS A 310 -4.71 6.55 -27.72
N ALA A 311 -3.83 5.92 -26.96
CA ALA A 311 -3.82 4.47 -26.81
C ALA A 311 -5.14 3.94 -26.21
N GLN A 312 -5.64 4.61 -25.18
CA GLN A 312 -6.92 4.28 -24.52
C GLN A 312 -8.12 4.37 -25.46
N ASP A 313 -8.19 5.43 -26.28
CA ASP A 313 -9.35 5.72 -27.13
C ASP A 313 -9.39 4.88 -28.40
N ARG A 314 -8.23 4.38 -28.85
CA ARG A 314 -8.11 3.68 -30.15
C ARG A 314 -8.00 2.17 -30.04
N ALA A 315 -7.74 1.63 -28.84
CA ALA A 315 -7.62 0.20 -28.63
C ALA A 315 -8.90 -0.56 -29.00
N ASP A 316 -8.74 -1.76 -29.53
CA ASP A 316 -9.81 -2.74 -29.75
C ASP A 316 -9.81 -3.89 -28.73
N LEU A 317 -8.67 -4.11 -28.04
CA LEU A 317 -8.54 -5.03 -26.92
C LEU A 317 -7.88 -4.34 -25.74
N LEU A 318 -8.51 -4.46 -24.58
CA LEU A 318 -7.95 -4.04 -23.29
C LEU A 318 -7.47 -5.27 -22.51
N VAL A 319 -6.19 -5.25 -22.11
CA VAL A 319 -5.65 -6.17 -21.11
C VAL A 319 -5.37 -5.39 -19.84
N ALA A 320 -6.18 -5.61 -18.81
CA ALA A 320 -6.04 -4.94 -17.52
C ALA A 320 -5.31 -5.82 -16.53
N ILE A 321 -4.29 -5.26 -15.85
CA ILE A 321 -3.44 -5.98 -14.92
C ILE A 321 -3.47 -5.27 -13.57
N GLY A 322 -4.05 -5.92 -12.56
CA GLY A 322 -4.12 -5.42 -11.19
C GLY A 322 -4.78 -4.03 -11.04
N SER A 323 -5.72 -3.69 -11.93
CA SER A 323 -6.42 -2.40 -11.92
C SER A 323 -7.78 -2.51 -11.24
N ARG A 324 -8.09 -1.51 -10.39
CA ARG A 324 -9.43 -1.36 -9.78
C ARG A 324 -10.33 -0.43 -10.60
N PHE A 325 -9.86 0.10 -11.71
CA PHE A 325 -10.59 1.00 -12.60
C PHE A 325 -11.23 2.19 -11.86
N VAL A 326 -10.45 2.87 -11.02
CA VAL A 326 -10.92 4.10 -10.36
C VAL A 326 -11.42 5.10 -11.40
N CYS A 327 -12.47 5.85 -11.08
CA CYS A 327 -13.23 6.67 -12.03
C CYS A 327 -12.38 7.64 -12.88
N GLN A 328 -11.27 8.15 -12.35
CA GLN A 328 -10.34 9.00 -13.09
C GLN A 328 -9.55 8.24 -14.17
N SER A 329 -9.31 6.96 -13.96
CA SER A 329 -8.52 6.12 -14.85
C SER A 329 -9.29 5.65 -16.07
N ASP A 330 -10.59 5.38 -15.91
CA ASP A 330 -11.46 4.92 -16.99
C ASP A 330 -12.53 5.95 -17.37
N SER A 331 -12.32 7.21 -16.94
CA SER A 331 -13.23 8.33 -17.21
C SER A 331 -14.69 7.98 -16.88
N SER A 332 -14.90 7.38 -15.69
CA SER A 332 -16.22 6.91 -15.22
C SER A 332 -16.90 5.94 -16.19
N ARG A 333 -16.15 4.97 -16.72
CA ARG A 333 -16.56 3.97 -17.72
C ARG A 333 -16.86 4.53 -19.13
N THR A 334 -16.43 5.74 -19.43
CA THR A 334 -16.54 6.30 -20.78
C THR A 334 -15.28 6.12 -21.62
N ALA A 335 -14.19 5.68 -21.00
CA ALA A 335 -12.97 5.31 -21.70
C ALA A 335 -13.11 3.99 -22.48
N TYR A 336 -12.15 3.74 -23.35
CA TYR A 336 -12.09 2.54 -24.18
C TYR A 336 -13.29 2.36 -25.13
N PRO A 337 -13.71 3.39 -25.90
CA PRO A 337 -14.96 3.37 -26.66
C PRO A 337 -14.97 2.32 -27.79
N ASN A 338 -13.79 1.84 -28.21
CA ASN A 338 -13.64 0.90 -29.32
C ASN A 338 -13.24 -0.52 -28.84
N VAL A 339 -13.11 -0.73 -27.53
CA VAL A 339 -12.74 -2.04 -27.00
C VAL A 339 -13.93 -3.01 -27.10
N GLU A 340 -13.72 -4.08 -27.86
CA GLU A 340 -14.71 -5.14 -28.06
C GLU A 340 -14.64 -6.20 -26.96
N GLN A 341 -13.44 -6.44 -26.38
CA GLN A 341 -13.19 -7.45 -25.36
C GLN A 341 -12.18 -6.93 -24.33
N VAL A 342 -12.36 -7.36 -23.07
CA VAL A 342 -11.45 -7.10 -21.96
C VAL A 342 -10.89 -8.43 -21.44
N ILE A 343 -9.57 -8.53 -21.30
CA ILE A 343 -8.89 -9.56 -20.51
C ILE A 343 -8.48 -8.87 -19.21
N ASN A 344 -8.95 -9.36 -18.06
CA ASN A 344 -8.70 -8.73 -16.78
C ASN A 344 -8.00 -9.70 -15.83
N ILE A 345 -6.73 -9.45 -15.59
CA ILE A 345 -5.87 -10.19 -14.65
C ILE A 345 -5.92 -9.47 -13.31
N ASN A 346 -6.54 -10.08 -12.32
CA ASN A 346 -6.71 -9.45 -11.01
C ASN A 346 -6.87 -10.51 -9.92
N ALA A 347 -6.31 -10.26 -8.76
CA ALA A 347 -6.51 -11.12 -7.60
C ALA A 347 -7.86 -10.89 -6.91
N ASP A 348 -8.46 -9.70 -7.08
CA ASP A 348 -9.78 -9.35 -6.55
C ASP A 348 -10.86 -9.65 -7.60
N LEU A 349 -11.81 -10.54 -7.23
CA LEU A 349 -12.89 -10.97 -8.13
C LEU A 349 -13.81 -9.81 -8.54
N GLU A 350 -14.09 -8.88 -7.65
CA GLU A 350 -14.95 -7.72 -7.94
C GLU A 350 -14.30 -6.81 -8.98
N ALA A 351 -12.99 -6.53 -8.82
CA ALA A 351 -12.23 -5.76 -9.79
C ALA A 351 -12.05 -6.53 -11.12
N ALA A 352 -11.84 -7.86 -11.06
CA ALA A 352 -11.68 -8.70 -12.24
C ALA A 352 -12.93 -8.72 -13.14
N THR A 353 -14.11 -8.50 -12.58
CA THR A 353 -15.39 -8.49 -13.28
C THR A 353 -15.98 -7.08 -13.50
N HIS A 354 -15.16 -6.04 -13.42
CA HIS A 354 -15.58 -4.64 -13.55
C HIS A 354 -16.35 -4.35 -14.84
N TYR A 355 -15.92 -4.89 -15.96
CA TYR A 355 -16.62 -4.78 -17.25
C TYR A 355 -17.41 -6.06 -17.54
N GLY A 356 -18.64 -5.91 -18.06
CA GLY A 356 -19.55 -7.03 -18.31
C GLY A 356 -19.08 -8.01 -19.41
N ASN A 357 -18.15 -7.60 -20.27
CA ASN A 357 -17.54 -8.41 -21.33
C ASN A 357 -16.10 -8.86 -20.97
N ALA A 358 -15.73 -8.85 -19.69
CA ALA A 358 -14.40 -9.21 -19.26
C ALA A 358 -14.21 -10.71 -19.20
N MET A 359 -13.10 -11.18 -19.78
CA MET A 359 -12.51 -12.48 -19.48
C MET A 359 -11.65 -12.32 -18.23
N ALA A 360 -12.16 -12.73 -17.09
CA ALA A 360 -11.48 -12.61 -15.80
C ALA A 360 -10.50 -13.76 -15.60
N LEU A 361 -9.23 -13.44 -15.40
CA LEU A 361 -8.16 -14.33 -14.95
C LEU A 361 -7.84 -13.97 -13.50
N VAL A 362 -8.47 -14.68 -12.55
CA VAL A 362 -8.39 -14.35 -11.12
C VAL A 362 -7.22 -15.07 -10.48
N GLY A 363 -6.16 -14.31 -10.16
CA GLY A 363 -4.93 -14.83 -9.58
C GLY A 363 -3.86 -13.76 -9.40
N ASP A 364 -2.67 -14.18 -8.98
CA ASP A 364 -1.49 -13.33 -8.95
C ASP A 364 -1.14 -12.81 -10.34
N ALA A 365 -0.78 -11.55 -10.45
CA ALA A 365 -0.56 -10.91 -11.74
C ALA A 365 0.66 -11.49 -12.47
N ALA A 366 1.80 -11.61 -11.79
CA ALA A 366 3.03 -12.11 -12.39
C ALA A 366 2.88 -13.58 -12.82
N ALA A 367 2.41 -14.44 -11.91
CA ALA A 367 2.22 -15.86 -12.18
C ALA A 367 1.15 -16.13 -13.27
N THR A 368 0.11 -15.28 -13.34
CA THR A 368 -0.93 -15.39 -14.38
C THR A 368 -0.41 -14.94 -15.75
N LEU A 369 0.36 -13.84 -15.78
CA LEU A 369 1.00 -13.37 -17.01
C LEU A 369 2.02 -14.36 -17.55
N GLU A 370 2.79 -15.03 -16.71
CA GLU A 370 3.72 -16.08 -17.11
C GLU A 370 3.01 -17.16 -17.92
N LYS A 371 1.89 -17.68 -17.42
CA LYS A 371 1.07 -18.67 -18.14
C LYS A 371 0.39 -18.12 -19.39
N LEU A 372 -0.02 -16.86 -19.38
CA LEU A 372 -0.58 -16.23 -20.57
C LEU A 372 0.47 -16.02 -21.65
N ASN A 373 1.70 -15.63 -21.27
CA ASN A 373 2.82 -15.49 -22.20
C ASN A 373 3.19 -16.84 -22.83
N GLU A 374 3.24 -17.93 -22.05
CA GLU A 374 3.42 -19.29 -22.56
C GLU A 374 2.34 -19.68 -23.60
N ALA A 375 1.08 -19.32 -23.34
CA ALA A 375 -0.02 -19.57 -24.26
C ALA A 375 0.10 -18.73 -25.56
N LEU A 376 0.55 -17.48 -25.45
CA LEU A 376 0.80 -16.61 -26.60
C LEU A 376 1.96 -17.12 -27.49
N GLU A 377 3.03 -17.62 -26.90
CA GLU A 377 4.15 -18.23 -27.63
C GLU A 377 3.69 -19.46 -28.42
N GLN A 378 2.76 -20.25 -27.86
CA GLN A 378 2.19 -21.42 -28.56
C GLN A 378 1.29 -21.04 -29.74
N GLU A 379 0.55 -19.93 -29.62
CA GLU A 379 -0.30 -19.42 -30.71
C GLU A 379 0.53 -18.76 -31.85
N GLN A 380 1.82 -18.50 -31.65
CA GLN A 380 2.73 -17.85 -32.62
C GLN A 380 2.18 -16.57 -33.25
N THR A 381 1.57 -15.73 -32.43
CA THR A 381 0.71 -14.61 -32.87
C THR A 381 1.47 -13.47 -33.56
N VAL A 382 2.69 -13.21 -33.12
CA VAL A 382 3.53 -12.12 -33.66
C VAL A 382 4.99 -12.57 -33.70
N ALA A 383 5.70 -12.27 -34.78
CA ALA A 383 7.14 -12.51 -34.83
C ALA A 383 7.84 -11.53 -33.89
N PRO A 384 8.82 -11.96 -33.08
CA PRO A 384 9.57 -11.05 -32.20
C PRO A 384 10.13 -9.86 -32.97
N GLY A 385 9.95 -8.65 -32.41
CA GLY A 385 10.39 -7.40 -33.04
C GLY A 385 9.46 -6.84 -34.12
N THR A 386 8.26 -7.40 -34.29
CA THR A 386 7.26 -6.85 -35.19
C THR A 386 6.84 -5.45 -34.72
N GLN A 387 6.79 -4.52 -35.65
CA GLN A 387 6.33 -3.16 -35.47
C GLN A 387 5.11 -2.95 -36.36
N SER A 388 3.91 -3.16 -35.80
CA SER A 388 2.64 -2.94 -36.50
C SER A 388 2.41 -1.44 -36.79
N ASP A 389 1.39 -1.14 -37.60
CA ASP A 389 0.92 0.23 -37.78
C ASP A 389 0.44 0.83 -36.46
N TRP A 390 -0.16 0.02 -35.60
CA TRP A 390 -0.58 0.41 -34.25
C TRP A 390 0.59 0.88 -33.38
N PHE A 391 1.66 0.08 -33.31
CA PHE A 391 2.84 0.45 -32.55
C PHE A 391 3.46 1.75 -33.08
N ARG A 392 3.61 1.87 -34.41
CA ARG A 392 4.17 3.10 -35.03
C ARG A 392 3.30 4.33 -34.75
N GLU A 393 1.96 4.19 -34.80
CA GLU A 393 1.01 5.25 -34.48
C GLU A 393 1.19 5.72 -33.03
N CYS A 394 1.29 4.80 -32.07
CA CYS A 394 1.51 5.09 -30.65
C CYS A 394 2.86 5.75 -30.38
N VAL A 395 3.93 5.27 -31.01
CA VAL A 395 5.27 5.89 -30.90
C VAL A 395 5.24 7.33 -31.44
N ALA A 396 4.57 7.59 -32.55
CA ALA A 396 4.41 8.95 -33.08
C ALA A 396 3.68 9.86 -32.08
N LYS A 397 2.66 9.33 -31.38
CA LYS A 397 1.96 10.09 -30.35
C LYS A 397 2.80 10.32 -29.08
N LYS A 398 3.71 9.40 -28.75
CA LYS A 398 4.68 9.61 -27.68
C LYS A 398 5.66 10.72 -28.05
N GLN A 399 6.16 10.75 -29.28
CA GLN A 399 7.02 11.83 -29.77
C GLN A 399 6.29 13.19 -29.80
N GLU A 400 5.02 13.21 -30.14
CA GLU A 400 4.18 14.41 -30.05
C GLU A 400 4.08 14.90 -28.60
N TRP A 401 3.86 13.99 -27.65
CA TRP A 401 3.83 14.30 -26.22
C TRP A 401 5.16 14.85 -25.71
N ASP A 402 6.28 14.24 -26.08
CA ASP A 402 7.61 14.68 -25.69
C ASP A 402 7.93 16.08 -26.25
N SER A 403 7.56 16.33 -27.50
CA SER A 403 7.71 17.66 -28.13
C SER A 403 6.86 18.70 -27.41
N PHE A 404 5.62 18.35 -27.05
CA PHE A 404 4.72 19.23 -26.30
C PHE A 404 5.25 19.57 -24.89
N LYS A 405 5.87 18.61 -24.18
CA LYS A 405 6.54 18.88 -22.92
C LYS A 405 7.76 19.76 -23.10
N ALA A 406 8.63 19.44 -24.07
CA ALA A 406 9.87 20.17 -24.32
C ALA A 406 9.60 21.66 -24.63
N GLU A 407 8.57 21.98 -25.41
CA GLU A 407 8.17 23.37 -25.67
C GLU A 407 7.88 24.13 -24.36
N ARG A 408 7.15 23.50 -23.44
CA ARG A 408 6.81 24.09 -22.13
C ARG A 408 7.98 24.23 -21.18
N TYR A 409 8.92 23.31 -21.24
CA TYR A 409 10.16 23.39 -20.45
C TYR A 409 11.09 24.48 -20.97
N ASN A 410 11.13 24.69 -22.30
CA ASN A 410 11.89 25.75 -22.92
C ASN A 410 11.29 27.14 -22.72
N GLN A 411 9.96 27.21 -22.50
CA GLN A 411 9.24 28.43 -22.15
C GLN A 411 8.54 28.26 -20.80
N PRO A 412 9.30 28.27 -19.69
CA PRO A 412 8.79 27.86 -18.37
C PRO A 412 7.84 28.85 -17.74
N THR A 413 7.70 30.07 -18.28
CA THR A 413 6.83 31.11 -17.77
C THR A 413 5.71 31.46 -18.74
N LEU A 414 4.63 31.98 -18.18
CA LEU A 414 3.51 32.57 -18.95
C LEU A 414 3.11 33.91 -18.33
N GLN A 415 2.47 34.76 -19.15
CA GLN A 415 1.87 36.00 -18.66
C GLN A 415 0.58 35.67 -17.91
N ASP A 416 0.56 35.96 -16.61
CA ASP A 416 -0.62 35.77 -15.78
C ASP A 416 -1.43 37.08 -15.66
N SER A 417 -2.73 37.01 -15.90
CA SER A 417 -3.60 38.18 -15.89
C SER A 417 -4.00 38.61 -14.48
N VAL A 418 -3.96 37.70 -13.50
CA VAL A 418 -4.32 37.99 -12.10
C VAL A 418 -3.13 38.64 -11.38
N TRP A 419 -1.94 38.09 -11.57
CA TRP A 419 -0.70 38.61 -10.94
C TRP A 419 -0.05 39.74 -11.73
N GLY A 420 -0.50 39.98 -12.96
CA GLY A 420 -0.02 41.09 -13.80
C GLY A 420 1.41 40.95 -14.31
N GLY A 421 1.99 39.75 -14.26
CA GLY A 421 3.38 39.48 -14.61
C GLY A 421 3.66 38.09 -15.15
N GLN A 422 4.93 37.81 -15.42
CA GLN A 422 5.39 36.48 -15.80
C GLN A 422 5.41 35.57 -14.56
N VAL A 423 4.76 34.41 -14.68
CA VAL A 423 4.73 33.39 -13.63
C VAL A 423 5.29 32.07 -14.14
N LEU A 424 5.98 31.33 -13.27
CA LEU A 424 6.47 30.01 -13.58
C LEU A 424 5.28 29.02 -13.70
N THR A 425 5.28 28.22 -14.75
CA THR A 425 4.26 27.17 -14.93
C THR A 425 4.51 26.01 -13.98
N GLN A 426 3.44 25.40 -13.47
CA GLN A 426 3.55 24.27 -12.54
C GLN A 426 4.30 23.07 -13.16
N PRO A 427 4.05 22.64 -14.41
CA PRO A 427 4.84 21.55 -15.01
C PRO A 427 6.34 21.84 -15.07
N ALA A 428 6.74 23.06 -15.41
CA ALA A 428 8.14 23.45 -15.44
C ALA A 428 8.77 23.44 -14.03
N ALA A 429 8.05 23.91 -13.02
CA ALA A 429 8.51 23.88 -11.64
C ALA A 429 8.71 22.43 -11.13
N ILE A 430 7.73 21.54 -11.40
CA ILE A 430 7.79 20.13 -11.04
C ILE A 430 8.98 19.45 -11.74
N LYS A 431 9.17 19.68 -13.06
CA LYS A 431 10.27 19.11 -13.82
C LYS A 431 11.62 19.47 -13.22
N VAL A 432 11.85 20.76 -12.93
CA VAL A 432 13.10 21.21 -12.30
C VAL A 432 13.33 20.56 -10.95
N ALA A 433 12.29 20.48 -10.11
CA ALA A 433 12.38 19.86 -8.79
C ALA A 433 12.66 18.35 -8.88
N ALA A 434 11.96 17.64 -9.76
CA ALA A 434 12.13 16.21 -9.96
C ALA A 434 13.53 15.87 -10.54
N ASP A 435 14.02 16.64 -11.52
CA ASP A 435 15.35 16.43 -12.09
C ASP A 435 16.45 16.70 -11.04
N TRP A 436 16.28 17.77 -10.23
CA TRP A 436 17.20 18.03 -9.13
C TRP A 436 17.19 16.88 -8.11
N ALA A 437 16.01 16.43 -7.68
CA ALA A 437 15.86 15.31 -6.75
C ALA A 437 16.58 14.06 -7.28
N ARG A 438 16.34 13.70 -8.54
CA ARG A 438 16.98 12.55 -9.19
C ARG A 438 18.52 12.69 -9.21
N SER A 439 19.04 13.91 -9.38
CA SER A 439 20.48 14.17 -9.33
C SER A 439 21.11 13.94 -7.94
N GLN A 440 20.31 13.88 -6.88
CA GLN A 440 20.79 13.62 -5.52
C GLN A 440 20.96 12.12 -5.21
N GLY A 441 20.56 11.22 -6.10
CA GLY A 441 20.66 9.78 -5.95
C GLY A 441 19.32 9.13 -5.59
N ASP A 442 19.32 8.27 -4.59
CA ASP A 442 18.14 7.52 -4.16
C ASP A 442 17.12 8.44 -3.45
N VAL A 443 16.08 8.80 -4.16
CA VAL A 443 15.04 9.73 -3.68
C VAL A 443 13.64 9.17 -3.94
N VAL A 444 12.69 9.57 -3.08
CA VAL A 444 11.27 9.28 -3.27
C VAL A 444 10.51 10.60 -3.43
N ASN A 445 9.75 10.72 -4.52
CA ASN A 445 8.94 11.89 -4.80
C ASN A 445 7.52 11.67 -4.28
N PHE A 446 7.02 12.62 -3.49
CA PHE A 446 5.63 12.65 -3.03
C PHE A 446 4.89 13.80 -3.69
N PHE A 447 3.78 13.48 -4.35
CA PHE A 447 2.90 14.45 -4.98
C PHE A 447 1.57 14.51 -4.23
N ASP A 448 1.29 15.65 -3.61
CA ASP A 448 0.01 15.87 -2.95
C ASP A 448 -1.14 16.00 -3.96
N ALA A 449 -2.35 15.74 -3.50
CA ALA A 449 -3.54 15.75 -4.34
C ALA A 449 -3.78 17.10 -5.05
N GLY A 450 -4.46 17.06 -6.18
CA GLY A 450 -4.79 18.22 -7.00
C GLY A 450 -3.93 18.32 -8.26
N ASP A 451 -3.70 19.54 -8.73
CA ASP A 451 -2.97 19.77 -10.00
C ASP A 451 -1.49 19.38 -9.90
N VAL A 452 -0.88 19.47 -8.72
CA VAL A 452 0.52 19.03 -8.50
C VAL A 452 0.65 17.53 -8.75
N GLN A 453 -0.25 16.72 -8.23
CA GLN A 453 -0.28 15.29 -8.49
C GLN A 453 -0.49 15.00 -9.98
N ALA A 454 -1.51 15.62 -10.58
CA ALA A 454 -1.85 15.40 -11.99
C ALA A 454 -0.69 15.76 -12.93
N ASN A 455 -0.06 16.92 -12.72
CA ASN A 455 1.12 17.33 -13.50
C ASN A 455 2.36 16.47 -13.17
N GLY A 456 2.54 16.07 -11.91
CA GLY A 456 3.65 15.20 -11.50
C GLY A 456 3.70 13.92 -12.33
N PHE A 457 2.58 13.21 -12.44
CA PHE A 457 2.49 11.97 -13.21
C PHE A 457 2.68 12.15 -14.73
N GLN A 458 2.46 13.35 -15.23
CA GLN A 458 2.69 13.67 -16.63
C GLN A 458 4.12 14.10 -16.94
N VAL A 459 4.82 14.64 -15.95
CA VAL A 459 6.11 15.31 -16.09
C VAL A 459 7.27 14.45 -15.63
N VAL A 460 7.08 13.68 -14.55
CA VAL A 460 8.13 12.80 -14.00
C VAL A 460 8.31 11.59 -14.91
N GLU A 461 9.55 11.37 -15.31
CA GLU A 461 9.96 10.37 -16.29
C GLU A 461 10.75 9.27 -15.57
N ASP A 462 10.04 8.37 -14.87
CA ASP A 462 10.60 7.24 -14.12
C ASP A 462 10.53 5.91 -14.88
#